data_bb983365593d479d3821de9ec957afca
#
_entry.id   bb983365593d479d3821de9ec957afca
#
_cell.length_a   1.000
_cell.length_b   1.000
_cell.length_c   1.000
_cell.angle_alpha   90.00
_cell.angle_beta   90.00
_cell.angle_gamma   90.00
#
_symmetry.space_group_name_H-M   'P 1'
#
loop_
_entity.id
_entity.type
_entity.pdbx_description
1 polymer ?
#
loop_
_entity_poly.entity_id
_entity_poly.type
_entity_poly.pdbx_seq_one_letter_code
_entity_poly.pdbx_strand_id
1 'polypeptide(L)'
;MLQGKSSRNLPPILLSWTVMTAIAAAIFGVIISVLNPAVGTDGPVRLMAGVLVGGLIVGGVEWGTLRAYRIPMSPLWWGLKPGVMLGLVGMMFALRENIAGEGFVWLTLWGLALDVTRWWLLRSHFANAKWWTLFCGLGWLIDTPILFLVGVYTIRAFPGIAGSGLIFIAFNGAVNGAWMGLCRGIALTMMMRDRQKLAHGNAAPAPSP
;
A
#
# COMPACT_ATOMS: atom_id res chain seq x y z
N MET A 1 1.96 33.65 15.80
CA MET A 1 0.55 33.88 15.40
C MET A 1 0.28 33.27 14.04
N LEU A 2 -0.02 31.97 13.96
CA LEU A 2 -0.54 31.28 12.78
C LEU A 2 -1.54 30.17 13.21
N GLN A 3 -2.32 30.47 14.26
CA GLN A 3 -3.52 29.73 14.60
C GLN A 3 -4.68 30.38 13.86
N GLY A 4 -5.25 29.71 12.88
CA GLY A 4 -6.49 30.19 12.29
C GLY A 4 -6.64 29.99 10.79
N LYS A 5 -6.21 28.87 10.22
CA LYS A 5 -6.69 28.47 8.89
C LYS A 5 -7.24 27.06 8.96
N SER A 6 -8.59 27.04 9.07
CA SER A 6 -9.48 26.01 8.55
C SER A 6 -8.92 24.58 8.73
N SER A 7 -9.36 23.92 9.78
CA SER A 7 -9.47 22.46 9.75
C SER A 7 -10.40 22.15 8.58
N ARG A 8 -9.84 22.10 7.34
CA ARG A 8 -10.57 21.43 6.25
C ARG A 8 -11.02 20.10 6.82
N ASN A 9 -12.32 19.81 6.71
CA ASN A 9 -12.90 18.53 7.06
C ASN A 9 -12.31 17.47 6.12
N LEU A 10 -11.01 17.17 6.30
CA LEU A 10 -10.38 16.05 5.63
C LEU A 10 -11.06 14.79 6.17
N PRO A 11 -11.47 13.88 5.29
CA PRO A 11 -11.99 12.59 5.73
C PRO A 11 -10.97 11.93 6.67
N PRO A 12 -11.42 11.10 7.61
CA PRO A 12 -10.50 10.40 8.50
C PRO A 12 -9.39 9.75 7.71
N ILE A 13 -8.13 9.87 8.15
CA ILE A 13 -6.97 9.34 7.44
C ILE A 13 -7.14 7.86 7.09
N LEU A 14 -7.81 7.11 7.97
CA LEU A 14 -8.16 5.71 7.75
C LEU A 14 -8.95 5.51 6.45
N LEU A 15 -10.03 6.27 6.27
CA LEU A 15 -10.89 6.16 5.08
C LEU A 15 -10.15 6.59 3.82
N SER A 16 -9.49 7.75 3.87
CA SER A 16 -8.71 8.25 2.72
C SER A 16 -7.64 7.27 2.30
N TRP A 17 -6.89 6.74 3.27
CA TRP A 17 -5.82 5.79 3.00
C TRP A 17 -6.37 4.50 2.37
N THR A 18 -7.42 3.92 2.95
CA THR A 18 -8.05 2.70 2.47
C THR A 18 -8.56 2.86 1.03
N VAL A 19 -9.33 3.91 0.77
CA VAL A 19 -9.91 4.14 -0.56
C VAL A 19 -8.83 4.41 -1.60
N MET A 20 -7.86 5.27 -1.30
CA MET A 20 -6.80 5.62 -2.25
C MET A 20 -5.89 4.44 -2.55
N THR A 21 -5.59 3.60 -1.55
CA THR A 21 -4.79 2.39 -1.77
C THR A 21 -5.57 1.34 -2.57
N ALA A 22 -6.88 1.20 -2.34
CA ALA A 22 -7.73 0.31 -3.15
C ALA A 22 -7.76 0.71 -4.63
N ILE A 23 -7.96 2.01 -4.91
CA ILE A 23 -7.95 2.53 -6.29
C ILE A 23 -6.56 2.31 -6.94
N ALA A 24 -5.50 2.67 -6.23
CA ALA A 24 -4.14 2.52 -6.75
C ALA A 24 -3.80 1.05 -7.04
N ALA A 25 -4.20 0.11 -6.18
CA ALA A 25 -3.98 -1.31 -6.38
C ALA A 25 -4.84 -1.90 -7.52
N ALA A 26 -6.07 -1.41 -7.71
CA ALA A 26 -6.89 -1.78 -8.87
C ALA A 26 -6.22 -1.33 -10.19
N ILE A 27 -5.74 -0.10 -10.25
CA ILE A 27 -5.01 0.44 -11.41
C ILE A 27 -3.73 -0.36 -11.65
N PHE A 28 -2.98 -0.67 -10.59
CA PHE A 28 -1.78 -1.51 -10.66
C PHE A 28 -2.09 -2.87 -11.28
N GLY A 29 -3.15 -3.55 -10.83
CA GLY A 29 -3.59 -4.82 -11.39
C GLY A 29 -3.90 -4.74 -12.88
N VAL A 30 -4.65 -3.71 -13.30
CA VAL A 30 -4.94 -3.49 -14.71
C VAL A 30 -3.68 -3.27 -15.54
N ILE A 31 -2.75 -2.44 -15.07
CA ILE A 31 -1.49 -2.17 -15.77
C ILE A 31 -0.69 -3.47 -15.95
N ILE A 32 -0.55 -4.26 -14.90
CA ILE A 32 0.14 -5.56 -14.97
C ILE A 32 -0.52 -6.47 -16.00
N SER A 33 -1.86 -6.55 -16.02
CA SER A 33 -2.59 -7.39 -16.97
C SER A 33 -2.42 -6.94 -18.42
N VAL A 34 -2.45 -5.65 -18.66
CA VAL A 34 -2.32 -5.09 -20.02
C VAL A 34 -0.89 -5.25 -20.54
N LEU A 35 0.10 -5.11 -19.67
CA LEU A 35 1.52 -5.18 -20.03
C LEU A 35 2.09 -6.60 -19.95
N ASN A 36 1.34 -7.58 -19.44
CA ASN A 36 1.73 -8.99 -19.38
C ASN A 36 1.02 -9.81 -20.47
N PRO A 37 1.44 -9.76 -21.75
CA PRO A 37 0.91 -10.65 -22.75
C PRO A 37 1.41 -12.06 -22.45
N ALA A 38 0.50 -13.02 -22.47
CA ALA A 38 0.74 -14.41 -22.10
C ALA A 38 1.81 -15.14 -22.93
N VAL A 39 2.26 -14.57 -24.04
CA VAL A 39 3.22 -15.21 -24.96
C VAL A 39 4.07 -14.15 -25.68
N GLY A 40 5.40 -14.23 -25.54
CA GLY A 40 6.35 -13.45 -26.33
C GLY A 40 7.70 -13.24 -25.65
N THR A 41 8.76 -13.07 -26.41
CA THR A 41 10.15 -12.83 -25.96
C THR A 41 10.29 -11.56 -25.11
N ASP A 42 9.34 -10.61 -25.22
CA ASP A 42 9.35 -9.34 -24.50
C ASP A 42 8.56 -9.39 -23.16
N GLY A 43 7.98 -10.54 -22.80
CA GLY A 43 7.16 -10.72 -21.60
C GLY A 43 7.81 -10.22 -20.31
N PRO A 44 9.07 -10.60 -20.01
CA PRO A 44 9.78 -10.16 -18.81
C PRO A 44 9.96 -8.64 -18.73
N VAL A 45 10.34 -8.00 -19.82
CA VAL A 45 10.56 -6.54 -19.86
C VAL A 45 9.25 -5.78 -19.65
N ARG A 46 8.16 -6.23 -20.28
CA ARG A 46 6.84 -5.62 -20.13
C ARG A 46 6.28 -5.80 -18.71
N LEU A 47 6.47 -6.98 -18.12
CA LEU A 47 6.08 -7.23 -16.74
C LEU A 47 6.84 -6.31 -15.78
N MET A 48 8.16 -6.20 -15.95
CA MET A 48 9.00 -5.29 -15.16
C MET A 48 8.53 -3.84 -15.30
N ALA A 49 8.27 -3.37 -16.51
CA ALA A 49 7.75 -2.03 -16.75
C ALA A 49 6.39 -1.81 -16.05
N GLY A 50 5.49 -2.79 -16.14
CA GLY A 50 4.19 -2.75 -15.47
C GLY A 50 4.32 -2.67 -13.96
N VAL A 51 5.16 -3.50 -13.36
CA VAL A 51 5.41 -3.52 -11.92
C VAL A 51 6.07 -2.20 -11.46
N LEU A 52 7.01 -1.67 -12.23
CA LEU A 52 7.63 -0.37 -11.94
C LEU A 52 6.61 0.77 -11.98
N VAL A 53 5.87 0.90 -13.07
CA VAL A 53 4.88 1.98 -13.25
C VAL A 53 3.77 1.87 -12.19
N GLY A 54 3.24 0.67 -11.97
CA GLY A 54 2.21 0.43 -10.96
C GLY A 54 2.71 0.73 -9.55
N GLY A 55 3.93 0.32 -9.23
CA GLY A 55 4.57 0.61 -7.93
C GLY A 55 4.78 2.12 -7.71
N LEU A 56 5.14 2.86 -8.76
CA LEU A 56 5.24 4.33 -8.70
C LEU A 56 3.88 4.99 -8.47
N ILE A 57 2.81 4.48 -9.10
CA ILE A 57 1.45 4.98 -8.90
C ILE A 57 1.01 4.75 -7.45
N VAL A 58 1.15 3.52 -6.93
CA VAL A 58 0.80 3.20 -5.54
C VAL A 58 1.59 4.08 -4.57
N GLY A 59 2.91 4.15 -4.73
CA GLY A 59 3.77 4.95 -3.87
C GLY A 59 3.48 6.45 -3.95
N GLY A 60 3.16 6.96 -5.15
CA GLY A 60 2.78 8.35 -5.37
C GLY A 60 1.45 8.71 -4.70
N VAL A 61 0.45 7.85 -4.81
CA VAL A 61 -0.86 8.02 -4.15
C VAL A 61 -0.71 8.01 -2.62
N GLU A 62 0.03 7.05 -2.08
CA GLU A 62 0.30 6.98 -0.64
C GLU A 62 1.06 8.22 -0.15
N TRP A 63 2.10 8.65 -0.87
CA TRP A 63 2.83 9.87 -0.56
C TRP A 63 1.95 11.11 -0.59
N GLY A 64 1.12 11.27 -1.63
CA GLY A 64 0.15 12.35 -1.75
C GLY A 64 -0.81 12.40 -0.57
N THR A 65 -1.27 11.24 -0.11
CA THR A 65 -2.12 11.11 1.07
C THR A 65 -1.37 11.58 2.33
N LEU A 66 -0.13 11.12 2.56
CA LEU A 66 0.69 11.57 3.70
C LEU A 66 0.87 13.09 3.69
N ARG A 67 1.15 13.66 2.52
CA ARG A 67 1.33 15.10 2.36
C ARG A 67 0.05 15.88 2.67
N ALA A 68 -1.12 15.38 2.26
CA ALA A 68 -2.42 15.98 2.58
C ALA A 68 -2.66 16.06 4.10
N TYR A 69 -2.17 15.06 4.84
CA TYR A 69 -2.20 15.04 6.32
C TYR A 69 -0.98 15.72 6.98
N ARG A 70 -0.18 16.47 6.22
CA ARG A 70 1.00 17.21 6.69
C ARG A 70 2.07 16.32 7.36
N ILE A 71 2.19 15.09 6.90
CA ILE A 71 3.28 14.21 7.29
C ILE A 71 4.45 14.47 6.32
N PRO A 72 5.59 15.01 6.80
CA PRO A 72 6.68 15.46 5.93
C PRO A 72 7.53 14.28 5.47
N MET A 73 7.07 13.58 4.44
CA MET A 73 7.81 12.47 3.82
C MET A 73 8.38 12.88 2.47
N SER A 74 9.58 12.45 2.18
CA SER A 74 10.19 12.63 0.87
C SER A 74 9.49 11.76 -0.19
N PRO A 75 9.10 12.30 -1.36
CA PRO A 75 8.50 11.53 -2.43
C PRO A 75 9.46 10.46 -2.97
N LEU A 76 10.75 10.75 -2.98
CA LEU A 76 11.80 9.84 -3.42
C LEU A 76 11.85 8.57 -2.55
N TRP A 77 11.82 8.75 -1.23
CA TRP A 77 11.93 7.63 -0.30
C TRP A 77 10.63 6.84 -0.16
N TRP A 78 9.49 7.52 -0.23
CA TRP A 78 8.21 6.87 -0.04
C TRP A 78 7.63 6.29 -1.33
N GLY A 79 7.71 7.04 -2.44
CA GLY A 79 7.12 6.67 -3.72
C GLY A 79 8.09 5.95 -4.64
N LEU A 80 9.21 6.58 -4.97
CA LEU A 80 10.12 6.07 -6.01
C LEU A 80 10.84 4.79 -5.59
N LYS A 81 11.41 4.74 -4.38
CA LYS A 81 12.16 3.55 -3.94
C LYS A 81 11.32 2.27 -3.91
N PRO A 82 10.11 2.27 -3.31
CA PRO A 82 9.24 1.09 -3.38
C PRO A 82 8.92 0.66 -4.81
N GLY A 83 8.66 1.61 -5.71
CA GLY A 83 8.40 1.31 -7.13
C GLY A 83 9.58 0.65 -7.81
N VAL A 84 10.79 1.22 -7.66
CA VAL A 84 12.02 0.64 -8.22
C VAL A 84 12.30 -0.75 -7.64
N MET A 85 12.14 -0.89 -6.35
CA MET A 85 12.33 -2.17 -5.68
C MET A 85 11.34 -3.23 -6.17
N LEU A 86 10.05 -2.89 -6.33
CA LEU A 86 9.06 -3.76 -6.94
C LEU A 86 9.43 -4.14 -8.38
N GLY A 87 9.92 -3.18 -9.17
CA GLY A 87 10.39 -3.44 -10.54
C GLY A 87 11.53 -4.45 -10.59
N LEU A 88 12.53 -4.33 -9.72
CA LEU A 88 13.66 -5.27 -9.64
C LEU A 88 13.20 -6.69 -9.28
N VAL A 89 12.22 -6.82 -8.41
CA VAL A 89 11.67 -8.13 -8.05
C VAL A 89 10.81 -8.70 -9.16
N GLY A 90 10.00 -7.90 -9.81
CA GLY A 90 9.29 -8.32 -11.03
C GLY A 90 10.26 -8.89 -12.07
N MET A 91 11.45 -8.27 -12.22
CA MET A 91 12.50 -8.78 -13.09
C MET A 91 13.06 -10.14 -12.61
N MET A 92 13.35 -10.30 -11.34
CA MET A 92 13.81 -11.57 -10.77
C MET A 92 12.79 -12.70 -10.99
N PHE A 93 11.49 -12.38 -10.85
CA PHE A 93 10.41 -13.33 -11.15
C PHE A 93 10.35 -13.67 -12.64
N ALA A 94 10.48 -12.68 -13.51
CA ALA A 94 10.41 -12.88 -14.95
C ALA A 94 11.56 -13.74 -15.49
N LEU A 95 12.70 -13.77 -14.80
CA LEU A 95 13.88 -14.57 -15.17
C LEU A 95 13.85 -16.01 -14.66
N ARG A 96 12.88 -16.37 -13.82
CA ARG A 96 12.73 -17.73 -13.27
C ARG A 96 11.54 -18.43 -13.90
N GLU A 97 11.78 -19.52 -14.65
CA GLU A 97 10.78 -20.25 -15.42
C GLU A 97 9.75 -21.06 -14.58
N ASN A 98 9.88 -21.20 -13.24
CA ASN A 98 9.10 -22.11 -12.40
C ASN A 98 8.49 -21.47 -11.15
N ILE A 99 7.79 -20.35 -11.28
CA ILE A 99 7.35 -19.54 -10.10
C ILE A 99 5.90 -19.78 -9.65
N ALA A 100 5.10 -20.58 -10.33
CA ALA A 100 3.65 -20.65 -10.07
C ALA A 100 3.28 -20.99 -8.61
N GLY A 101 4.08 -21.75 -7.88
CA GLY A 101 3.85 -22.09 -6.47
C GLY A 101 4.56 -21.17 -5.46
N GLU A 102 5.70 -20.62 -5.82
CA GLU A 102 6.53 -19.79 -4.94
C GLU A 102 6.18 -18.29 -5.00
N GLY A 103 5.46 -17.86 -6.03
CA GLY A 103 5.17 -16.44 -6.30
C GLY A 103 4.49 -15.74 -5.13
N PHE A 104 3.57 -16.42 -4.44
CA PHE A 104 2.88 -15.87 -3.27
C PHE A 104 3.80 -15.66 -2.08
N VAL A 105 4.70 -16.60 -1.80
CA VAL A 105 5.67 -16.49 -0.70
C VAL A 105 6.60 -15.30 -0.94
N TRP A 106 7.11 -15.19 -2.16
CA TRP A 106 8.00 -14.09 -2.54
C TRP A 106 7.29 -12.74 -2.51
N LEU A 107 6.05 -12.64 -2.99
CA LEU A 107 5.27 -11.41 -2.94
C LEU A 107 5.03 -10.96 -1.50
N THR A 108 4.70 -11.90 -0.60
CA THR A 108 4.51 -11.62 0.82
C THR A 108 5.79 -11.15 1.50
N LEU A 109 6.90 -11.86 1.31
CA LEU A 109 8.21 -11.49 1.88
C LEU A 109 8.64 -10.11 1.39
N TRP A 110 8.38 -9.82 0.15
CA TRP A 110 8.70 -8.55 -0.46
C TRP A 110 7.85 -7.40 0.07
N GLY A 111 6.55 -7.61 0.16
CA GLY A 111 5.65 -6.64 0.78
C GLY A 111 6.03 -6.34 2.23
N LEU A 112 6.41 -7.36 3.00
CA LEU A 112 6.96 -7.20 4.35
C LEU A 112 8.24 -6.36 4.34
N ALA A 113 9.17 -6.62 3.43
CA ALA A 113 10.42 -5.85 3.31
C ALA A 113 10.15 -4.37 2.99
N LEU A 114 9.18 -4.08 2.11
CA LEU A 114 8.75 -2.72 1.84
C LEU A 114 8.15 -2.04 3.06
N ASP A 115 7.31 -2.74 3.81
CA ASP A 115 6.68 -2.17 5.00
C ASP A 115 7.68 -2.00 6.16
N VAL A 116 8.70 -2.83 6.27
CA VAL A 116 9.85 -2.63 7.18
C VAL A 116 10.64 -1.37 6.79
N THR A 117 10.88 -1.16 5.50
CA THR A 117 11.54 0.07 5.01
C THR A 117 10.72 1.32 5.34
N ARG A 118 9.39 1.25 5.15
CA ARG A 118 8.47 2.33 5.51
C ARG A 118 8.43 2.56 7.02
N TRP A 119 8.41 1.51 7.83
CA TRP A 119 8.54 1.64 9.28
C TRP A 119 9.81 2.39 9.66
N TRP A 120 10.95 2.03 9.05
CA TRP A 120 12.21 2.70 9.32
C TRP A 120 12.17 4.20 9.01
N LEU A 121 11.45 4.61 7.96
CA LEU A 121 11.21 6.02 7.65
C LEU A 121 10.26 6.69 8.65
N LEU A 122 9.19 6.00 9.03
CA LEU A 122 8.17 6.53 9.95
C LEU A 122 8.69 6.72 11.37
N ARG A 123 9.64 5.90 11.83
CA ARG A 123 10.19 5.99 13.18
C ARG A 123 10.89 7.31 13.48
N SER A 124 11.37 8.03 12.46
CA SER A 124 11.96 9.36 12.62
C SER A 124 10.90 10.46 12.87
N HIS A 125 9.64 10.17 12.60
CA HIS A 125 8.52 11.11 12.70
C HIS A 125 7.51 10.74 13.79
N PHE A 126 7.47 9.48 14.19
CA PHE A 126 6.51 8.93 15.15
C PHE A 126 7.20 8.04 16.19
N ALA A 127 7.05 8.39 17.47
CA ALA A 127 7.63 7.61 18.57
C ALA A 127 7.12 6.16 18.61
N ASN A 128 5.86 5.94 18.22
CA ASN A 128 5.21 4.64 18.25
C ASN A 128 5.05 4.02 16.83
N ALA A 129 6.06 4.17 15.98
CA ALA A 129 6.06 3.59 14.63
C ALA A 129 5.94 2.04 14.61
N LYS A 130 6.08 1.37 15.78
CA LYS A 130 5.82 -0.07 15.95
C LYS A 130 4.43 -0.51 15.49
N TRP A 131 3.44 0.38 15.54
CA TRP A 131 2.09 0.12 15.05
C TRP A 131 2.08 -0.19 13.55
N TRP A 132 2.95 0.46 12.79
CA TRP A 132 3.09 0.17 11.37
C TRP A 132 3.48 -1.29 11.13
N THR A 133 4.55 -1.76 11.77
CA THR A 133 5.03 -3.14 11.61
C THR A 133 3.99 -4.16 12.06
N LEU A 134 3.30 -3.90 13.17
CA LEU A 134 2.28 -4.80 13.70
C LEU A 134 1.11 -4.94 12.71
N PHE A 135 0.49 -3.84 12.29
CA PHE A 135 -0.69 -3.91 11.43
C PHE A 135 -0.36 -4.31 9.99
N CYS A 136 0.78 -3.89 9.46
CA CYS A 136 1.21 -4.35 8.14
C CYS A 136 1.61 -5.83 8.15
N GLY A 137 2.30 -6.29 9.19
CA GLY A 137 2.64 -7.71 9.34
C GLY A 137 1.39 -8.59 9.43
N LEU A 138 0.42 -8.23 10.26
CA LEU A 138 -0.88 -8.89 10.32
C LEU A 138 -1.64 -8.79 8.98
N GLY A 139 -1.56 -7.64 8.32
CA GLY A 139 -2.14 -7.43 7.00
C GLY A 139 -1.65 -8.47 5.99
N TRP A 140 -0.33 -8.66 5.88
CA TRP A 140 0.27 -9.63 4.98
C TRP A 140 -0.02 -11.08 5.35
N LEU A 141 -0.09 -11.43 6.63
CA LEU A 141 -0.45 -12.78 7.08
C LEU A 141 -1.88 -13.17 6.67
N ILE A 142 -2.79 -12.21 6.67
CA ILE A 142 -4.21 -12.45 6.37
C ILE A 142 -4.52 -12.20 4.89
N ASP A 143 -3.68 -11.46 4.18
CA ASP A 143 -3.88 -11.06 2.78
C ASP A 143 -4.02 -12.28 1.85
N THR A 144 -3.12 -13.25 1.95
CA THR A 144 -3.16 -14.47 1.12
C THR A 144 -4.47 -15.26 1.29
N PRO A 145 -4.94 -15.59 2.51
CA PRO A 145 -6.26 -16.19 2.71
C PRO A 145 -7.40 -15.35 2.15
N ILE A 146 -7.38 -14.02 2.33
CA ILE A 146 -8.42 -13.14 1.80
C ILE A 146 -8.46 -13.21 0.28
N LEU A 147 -7.33 -13.05 -0.38
CA LEU A 147 -7.25 -13.10 -1.84
C LEU A 147 -7.74 -14.43 -2.40
N PHE A 148 -7.35 -15.54 -1.76
CA PHE A 148 -7.83 -16.86 -2.15
C PHE A 148 -9.35 -16.98 -2.03
N LEU A 149 -9.91 -16.61 -0.88
CA LEU A 149 -11.36 -16.68 -0.65
C LEU A 149 -12.13 -15.76 -1.60
N VAL A 150 -11.67 -14.52 -1.79
CA VAL A 150 -12.28 -13.56 -2.72
C VAL A 150 -12.20 -14.09 -4.15
N GLY A 151 -11.07 -14.64 -4.58
CA GLY A 151 -10.91 -15.23 -5.90
C GLY A 151 -11.90 -16.38 -6.12
N VAL A 152 -11.97 -17.33 -5.20
CA VAL A 152 -12.89 -18.47 -5.28
C VAL A 152 -14.35 -18.01 -5.28
N TYR A 153 -14.71 -17.06 -4.41
CA TYR A 153 -16.06 -16.52 -4.34
C TYR A 153 -16.44 -15.78 -5.62
N THR A 154 -15.55 -14.95 -6.16
CA THR A 154 -15.79 -14.21 -7.40
C THR A 154 -16.01 -15.14 -8.59
N ILE A 155 -15.21 -16.22 -8.71
CA ILE A 155 -15.36 -17.21 -9.76
C ILE A 155 -16.72 -17.91 -9.67
N ARG A 156 -17.15 -18.24 -8.47
CA ARG A 156 -18.42 -18.98 -8.26
C ARG A 156 -19.66 -18.10 -8.36
N ALA A 157 -19.63 -16.93 -7.73
CA ALA A 157 -20.82 -16.07 -7.63
C ALA A 157 -20.99 -15.13 -8.83
N PHE A 158 -19.90 -14.79 -9.52
CA PHE A 158 -19.89 -13.84 -10.63
C PHE A 158 -19.05 -14.34 -11.82
N PRO A 159 -19.48 -15.42 -12.48
CA PRO A 159 -18.70 -16.04 -13.56
C PRO A 159 -18.42 -15.07 -14.73
N GLY A 160 -19.30 -14.10 -14.97
CA GLY A 160 -19.09 -13.05 -15.99
C GLY A 160 -17.92 -12.11 -15.65
N ILE A 161 -17.72 -11.80 -14.36
CA ILE A 161 -16.58 -11.00 -13.91
C ILE A 161 -15.29 -11.84 -13.99
N ALA A 162 -15.36 -13.11 -13.58
CA ALA A 162 -14.22 -14.02 -13.65
C ALA A 162 -13.78 -14.30 -15.10
N GLY A 163 -14.72 -14.37 -16.05
CA GLY A 163 -14.45 -14.51 -17.49
C GLY A 163 -13.84 -13.24 -18.12
N SER A 164 -14.00 -12.08 -17.50
CA SER A 164 -13.38 -10.83 -17.91
C SER A 164 -12.06 -10.65 -17.16
N GLY A 165 -10.96 -11.12 -17.72
CA GLY A 165 -9.65 -11.10 -17.07
C GLY A 165 -9.26 -9.75 -16.44
N LEU A 166 -9.51 -8.63 -17.14
CA LEU A 166 -9.20 -7.28 -16.64
C LEU A 166 -10.07 -6.87 -15.45
N ILE A 167 -11.38 -7.13 -15.51
CA ILE A 167 -12.31 -6.77 -14.43
C ILE A 167 -11.98 -7.63 -13.19
N PHE A 168 -11.72 -8.91 -13.38
CA PHE A 168 -11.34 -9.81 -12.29
C PHE A 168 -10.07 -9.34 -11.57
N ILE A 169 -9.04 -8.97 -12.32
CA ILE A 169 -7.78 -8.51 -11.74
C ILE A 169 -7.93 -7.13 -11.07
N ALA A 170 -8.67 -6.21 -11.69
CA ALA A 170 -8.95 -4.90 -11.09
C ALA A 170 -9.72 -5.06 -9.77
N PHE A 171 -10.72 -5.94 -9.72
CA PHE A 171 -11.51 -6.22 -8.52
C PHE A 171 -10.65 -6.84 -7.40
N ASN A 172 -9.85 -7.87 -7.71
CA ASN A 172 -8.96 -8.47 -6.73
C ASN A 172 -7.89 -7.48 -6.25
N GLY A 173 -7.34 -6.66 -7.14
CA GLY A 173 -6.43 -5.57 -6.78
C GLY A 173 -7.10 -4.55 -5.85
N ALA A 174 -8.35 -4.16 -6.11
CA ALA A 174 -9.09 -3.26 -5.24
C ALA A 174 -9.32 -3.83 -3.85
N VAL A 175 -9.70 -5.11 -3.75
CA VAL A 175 -9.92 -5.79 -2.47
C VAL A 175 -8.61 -5.91 -1.67
N ASN A 176 -7.53 -6.32 -2.32
CA ASN A 176 -6.20 -6.36 -1.70
C ASN A 176 -5.77 -4.97 -1.23
N GLY A 177 -5.85 -3.99 -2.11
CA GLY A 177 -5.51 -2.61 -1.77
C GLY A 177 -6.37 -2.03 -0.64
N ALA A 178 -7.67 -2.36 -0.59
CA ALA A 178 -8.56 -1.96 0.50
C ALA A 178 -8.13 -2.60 1.83
N TRP A 179 -7.83 -3.89 1.83
CA TRP A 179 -7.36 -4.62 3.01
C TRP A 179 -6.04 -4.06 3.53
N MET A 180 -5.02 -3.98 2.68
CA MET A 180 -3.72 -3.42 3.07
C MET A 180 -3.81 -1.94 3.42
N GLY A 181 -4.64 -1.19 2.72
CA GLY A 181 -4.93 0.20 3.02
C GLY A 181 -5.60 0.38 4.38
N LEU A 182 -6.51 -0.50 4.75
CA LEU A 182 -7.14 -0.53 6.07
C LEU A 182 -6.10 -0.76 7.18
N CYS A 183 -5.26 -1.79 7.05
CA CYS A 183 -4.21 -2.10 8.02
C CYS A 183 -3.24 -0.92 8.20
N ARG A 184 -2.75 -0.34 7.12
CA ARG A 184 -1.86 0.83 7.13
C ARG A 184 -2.55 2.08 7.67
N GLY A 185 -3.81 2.29 7.30
CA GLY A 185 -4.62 3.41 7.79
C GLY A 185 -4.86 3.35 9.29
N ILE A 186 -5.11 2.16 9.85
CA ILE A 186 -5.21 1.94 11.30
C ILE A 186 -3.87 2.29 11.96
N ALA A 187 -2.75 1.77 11.44
CA ALA A 187 -1.43 2.05 11.97
C ALA A 187 -1.13 3.56 12.03
N LEU A 188 -1.39 4.27 10.93
CA LEU A 188 -1.21 5.73 10.85
C LEU A 188 -2.11 6.48 11.84
N THR A 189 -3.37 6.08 11.95
CA THR A 189 -4.32 6.69 12.89
C THR A 189 -3.83 6.55 14.32
N MET A 190 -3.34 5.37 14.70
CA MET A 190 -2.78 5.12 16.03
C MET A 190 -1.55 5.98 16.30
N MET A 191 -0.61 6.04 15.35
CA MET A 191 0.59 6.87 15.47
C MET A 191 0.27 8.36 15.61
N MET A 192 -0.71 8.85 14.86
CA MET A 192 -1.13 10.25 14.93
C MET A 192 -1.81 10.58 16.27
N ARG A 193 -2.65 9.69 16.78
CA ARG A 193 -3.28 9.86 18.11
C ARG A 193 -2.24 9.92 19.23
N ASP A 194 -1.22 9.06 19.17
CA ASP A 194 -0.16 9.06 20.16
C ASP A 194 0.68 10.35 20.10
N ARG A 195 0.96 10.85 18.89
CA ARG A 195 1.63 12.14 18.70
C ARG A 195 0.83 13.30 19.31
N GLN A 196 -0.49 13.31 19.15
CA GLN A 196 -1.36 14.34 19.73
C GLN A 196 -1.35 14.27 21.26
N LYS A 197 -1.42 13.08 21.85
CA LYS A 197 -1.36 12.91 23.33
C LYS A 197 -0.05 13.45 23.91
N LEU A 198 1.09 13.17 23.24
CA LEU A 198 2.39 13.67 23.67
C LEU A 198 2.47 15.20 23.59
N ALA A 199 1.89 15.81 22.56
CA ALA A 199 1.84 17.26 22.41
C ALA A 199 1.01 17.94 23.50
N HIS A 200 -0.10 17.33 23.93
CA HIS A 200 -0.97 17.88 25.00
C HIS A 200 -0.40 17.61 26.40
N GLY A 201 0.24 16.43 26.61
CA GLY A 201 0.83 16.08 27.90
C GLY A 201 2.05 16.91 28.26
N ASN A 202 2.76 17.45 27.27
CA ASN A 202 3.93 18.33 27.47
C ASN A 202 3.56 19.82 27.55
N ALA A 203 2.30 20.19 27.38
CA ALA A 203 1.86 21.55 27.68
C ALA A 203 1.84 21.70 29.21
N ALA A 204 2.91 22.28 29.76
CA ALA A 204 2.97 22.62 31.19
C ALA A 204 1.72 23.45 31.57
N PRO A 205 1.11 23.22 32.74
CA PRO A 205 0.05 24.10 33.21
C PRO A 205 0.59 25.53 33.22
N ALA A 206 -0.17 26.45 32.64
CA ALA A 206 0.19 27.87 32.70
C ALA A 206 0.40 28.24 34.19
N PRO A 207 1.47 28.99 34.54
CA PRO A 207 1.67 29.44 35.91
C PRO A 207 0.41 30.17 36.34
N SER A 208 -0.20 29.71 37.44
CA SER A 208 -1.34 30.38 38.06
C SER A 208 -0.93 31.80 38.44
N PRO A 209 -1.75 32.80 38.17
CA PRO A 209 -1.45 34.19 38.47
C PRO A 209 -1.26 34.43 39.99
#